data_07f99f0c1c98e12681811874dfe257ee
#
_entry.id   07f99f0c1c98e12681811874dfe257ee
#
_cell.length_a   1.000
_cell.length_b   1.000
_cell.length_c   1.000
_cell.angle_alpha   90.00
_cell.angle_beta   90.00
_cell.angle_gamma   90.00
#
_symmetry.space_group_name_H-M   'P 1'
#
loop_
_entity.id
_entity.type
_entity.pdbx_description
1 polymer ?
#
loop_
_entity_poly.entity_id
_entity_poly.type
_entity_poly.pdbx_seq_one_letter_code
_entity_poly.pdbx_strand_id
1 'polypeptide(L)'
;MLLSLPMEKEEKKEEPIKYGILSNVLFMLKTSFRTYKSVPVLILLESLLYTGDNLISIFFAPAVLSLIQSNAPIKNLLITIFAFAFSLMLLRGLLSYLRTNHLFGRIGVRSELIFMIGSKAMNTSYNNLDNKDFEAKKNKAMDVTGGNSESAEAIWTTLQELLQYLLCFIIYLVILASLNLNIILITILTTCVSFFITNSVSSWMYKRRDEENKHVNHLRYITQTGKNKQLAKDIRLFGMEAWLKELYEKHLRLYSNFHLKGEKRYFFADLADLVLTFLRNSLIYYWLISLVLQKNISVPQFILYFAAAGTFTQWVSGILNQFSVLHKQSLDISRLREFFEFKEDYLFEKGEKIPLQKENLIELKDVSLLYSEGGTPVL
;
A
#
# COMPACT_ATOMS: atom_id res chain seq x y z
N MET A 1 -25.19 -26.56 -29.45
CA MET A 1 -24.99 -27.32 -28.21
C MET A 1 -24.11 -26.43 -27.33
N LEU A 2 -24.74 -25.62 -26.49
CA LEU A 2 -24.05 -24.64 -25.62
C LEU A 2 -23.44 -25.40 -24.44
N LEU A 3 -22.11 -25.51 -24.40
CA LEU A 3 -21.38 -25.92 -23.22
C LEU A 3 -21.56 -24.85 -22.13
N SER A 4 -22.59 -25.00 -21.31
CA SER A 4 -22.67 -24.37 -19.99
C SER A 4 -21.65 -25.05 -19.09
N LEU A 5 -20.49 -24.45 -18.96
CA LEU A 5 -19.56 -24.82 -17.90
C LEU A 5 -20.20 -24.45 -16.55
N PRO A 6 -20.40 -25.39 -15.63
CA PRO A 6 -20.85 -25.08 -14.29
C PRO A 6 -19.69 -24.43 -13.55
N MET A 7 -19.70 -23.11 -13.49
CA MET A 7 -18.91 -22.37 -12.51
C MET A 7 -19.70 -22.30 -11.22
N GLU A 8 -19.87 -23.42 -10.57
CA GLU A 8 -20.28 -23.46 -9.18
C GLU A 8 -19.08 -22.98 -8.34
N LYS A 9 -19.07 -21.67 -8.07
CA LYS A 9 -18.20 -21.15 -7.02
C LYS A 9 -18.84 -21.54 -5.70
N GLU A 10 -18.28 -22.56 -5.03
CA GLU A 10 -18.34 -22.59 -3.58
C GLU A 10 -17.86 -21.21 -3.07
N GLU A 11 -18.73 -20.48 -2.42
CA GLU A 11 -18.36 -19.35 -1.56
C GLU A 11 -17.48 -19.92 -0.43
N LYS A 12 -16.17 -20.05 -0.71
CA LYS A 12 -15.22 -20.28 0.38
C LYS A 12 -15.34 -19.05 1.27
N LYS A 13 -15.94 -19.21 2.45
CA LYS A 13 -15.87 -18.25 3.54
C LYS A 13 -14.40 -17.85 3.67
N GLU A 14 -14.13 -16.55 3.53
CA GLU A 14 -12.78 -16.04 3.77
C GLU A 14 -12.36 -16.49 5.17
N GLU A 15 -11.28 -17.25 5.24
CA GLU A 15 -10.71 -17.68 6.53
C GLU A 15 -10.39 -16.42 7.36
N PRO A 16 -10.66 -16.43 8.66
CA PRO A 16 -10.41 -15.27 9.51
C PRO A 16 -8.93 -14.88 9.45
N ILE A 17 -8.67 -13.59 9.34
CA ILE A 17 -7.32 -13.00 9.22
C ILE A 17 -6.46 -13.46 10.40
N LYS A 18 -5.40 -14.23 10.12
CA LYS A 18 -4.54 -14.83 11.16
C LYS A 18 -3.63 -13.81 11.85
N TYR A 19 -3.22 -12.74 11.15
CA TYR A 19 -2.22 -11.78 11.64
C TYR A 19 -2.71 -10.35 11.60
N GLY A 20 -2.55 -9.62 12.72
CA GLY A 20 -2.85 -8.19 12.78
C GLY A 20 -1.81 -7.31 12.08
N ILE A 21 -2.16 -6.04 11.81
CA ILE A 21 -1.33 -5.06 11.10
C ILE A 21 0.08 -4.95 11.73
N LEU A 22 0.16 -4.77 13.05
CA LEU A 22 1.44 -4.64 13.75
C LEU A 22 2.31 -5.89 13.62
N SER A 23 1.71 -7.08 13.68
CA SER A 23 2.44 -8.34 13.50
C SER A 23 3.05 -8.46 12.11
N ASN A 24 2.32 -8.01 11.07
CA ASN A 24 2.78 -8.04 9.69
C ASN A 24 3.87 -6.99 9.42
N VAL A 25 3.72 -5.78 9.98
CA VAL A 25 4.77 -4.75 9.92
C VAL A 25 6.05 -5.24 10.61
N LEU A 26 5.95 -5.83 11.80
CA LEU A 26 7.09 -6.40 12.51
C LEU A 26 7.74 -7.56 11.74
N PHE A 27 6.96 -8.41 11.07
CA PHE A 27 7.49 -9.45 10.20
C PHE A 27 8.31 -8.85 9.06
N MET A 28 7.79 -7.84 8.35
CA MET A 28 8.49 -7.15 7.28
C MET A 28 9.77 -6.45 7.77
N LEU A 29 9.69 -5.73 8.90
CA LEU A 29 10.86 -5.10 9.51
C LEU A 29 11.92 -6.13 9.90
N LYS A 30 11.53 -7.25 10.55
CA LYS A 30 12.46 -8.31 10.93
C LYS A 30 13.15 -8.93 9.70
N THR A 31 12.40 -9.17 8.63
CA THR A 31 12.93 -9.67 7.36
C THR A 31 13.93 -8.67 6.79
N SER A 32 13.59 -7.38 6.73
CA SER A 32 14.48 -6.34 6.24
C SER A 32 15.75 -6.19 7.10
N PHE A 33 15.63 -6.21 8.43
CA PHE A 33 16.83 -6.14 9.30
C PHE A 33 17.76 -7.35 9.13
N ARG A 34 17.22 -8.49 8.70
CA ARG A 34 18.04 -9.69 8.43
C ARG A 34 18.75 -9.61 7.08
N THR A 35 18.10 -9.05 6.05
CA THR A 35 18.61 -9.03 4.66
C THR A 35 19.23 -7.69 4.28
N TYR A 36 18.50 -6.59 4.45
CA TYR A 36 18.89 -5.23 4.07
C TYR A 36 18.57 -4.23 5.18
N LYS A 37 19.43 -4.14 6.18
CA LYS A 37 19.32 -3.21 7.34
C LYS A 37 19.20 -1.74 6.93
N SER A 38 19.68 -1.40 5.74
CA SER A 38 19.63 -0.03 5.22
C SER A 38 18.18 0.47 4.99
N VAL A 39 17.23 -0.41 4.66
CA VAL A 39 15.86 0.02 4.31
C VAL A 39 15.17 0.76 5.45
N PRO A 40 15.00 0.20 6.67
CA PRO A 40 14.34 0.91 7.75
C PRO A 40 15.12 2.14 8.23
N VAL A 41 16.46 2.11 8.16
CA VAL A 41 17.31 3.26 8.54
C VAL A 41 17.14 4.40 7.54
N LEU A 42 17.14 4.11 6.23
CA LEU A 42 16.95 5.13 5.19
C LEU A 42 15.54 5.72 5.24
N ILE A 43 14.50 4.90 5.50
CA ILE A 43 13.13 5.38 5.72
C ILE A 43 13.08 6.39 6.88
N LEU A 44 13.72 6.09 8.00
CA LEU A 44 13.77 6.99 9.15
C LEU A 44 14.47 8.31 8.80
N LEU A 45 15.67 8.23 8.20
CA LEU A 45 16.44 9.41 7.81
C LEU A 45 15.69 10.27 6.78
N GLU A 46 15.11 9.64 5.76
CA GLU A 46 14.31 10.35 4.75
C GLU A 46 13.10 11.03 5.38
N SER A 47 12.42 10.37 6.32
CA SER A 47 11.27 10.95 7.01
C SER A 47 11.66 12.15 7.88
N LEU A 48 12.79 12.11 8.56
CA LEU A 48 13.32 13.24 9.34
C LEU A 48 13.71 14.42 8.44
N LEU A 49 14.41 14.16 7.33
CA LEU A 49 14.79 15.20 6.37
C LEU A 49 13.58 15.83 5.68
N TYR A 50 12.59 15.02 5.32
CA TYR A 50 11.32 15.49 4.76
C TYR A 50 10.59 16.40 5.74
N THR A 51 10.54 16.03 7.01
CA THR A 51 9.94 16.84 8.07
C THR A 51 10.71 18.15 8.25
N GLY A 52 12.04 18.11 8.19
CA GLY A 52 12.90 19.29 8.21
C GLY A 52 12.66 20.24 7.03
N ASP A 53 12.52 19.69 5.79
CA ASP A 53 12.20 20.51 4.60
C ASP A 53 10.86 21.23 4.76
N ASN A 54 9.83 20.54 5.28
CA ASN A 54 8.52 21.14 5.55
C ASN A 54 8.60 22.21 6.63
N LEU A 55 9.36 21.96 7.71
CA LEU A 55 9.52 22.92 8.79
C LEU A 55 10.24 24.19 8.32
N ILE A 56 11.33 24.06 7.59
CA ILE A 56 12.06 25.20 7.03
C ILE A 56 11.17 25.96 6.04
N SER A 57 10.43 25.25 5.19
CA SER A 57 9.54 25.85 4.19
C SER A 57 8.44 26.71 4.81
N ILE A 58 7.82 26.26 5.92
CA ILE A 58 6.73 27.01 6.56
C ILE A 58 7.23 28.28 7.26
N PHE A 59 8.47 28.29 7.78
CA PHE A 59 9.04 29.47 8.45
C PHE A 59 9.66 30.48 7.50
N PHE A 60 9.85 30.15 6.22
CA PHE A 60 10.50 31.03 5.25
C PHE A 60 9.77 32.37 5.08
N ALA A 61 8.49 32.35 4.72
CA ALA A 61 7.71 33.56 4.48
C ALA A 61 7.54 34.43 5.75
N PRO A 62 7.21 33.87 6.93
CA PRO A 62 7.20 34.62 8.20
C PRO A 62 8.54 35.28 8.55
N ALA A 63 9.65 34.58 8.35
CA ALA A 63 10.98 35.11 8.65
C ALA A 63 11.34 36.30 7.76
N VAL A 64 11.09 36.20 6.46
CA VAL A 64 11.33 37.31 5.52
C VAL A 64 10.45 38.51 5.85
N LEU A 65 9.17 38.29 6.14
CA LEU A 65 8.21 39.36 6.45
C LEU A 65 8.54 40.04 7.77
N SER A 66 9.01 39.32 8.78
CA SER A 66 9.43 39.92 10.04
C SER A 66 10.60 40.91 9.89
N LEU A 67 11.56 40.57 8.98
CA LEU A 67 12.67 41.49 8.66
C LEU A 67 12.22 42.72 7.90
N ILE A 68 11.23 42.60 7.02
CA ILE A 68 10.66 43.74 6.30
C ILE A 68 9.93 44.67 7.29
N GLN A 69 9.11 44.12 8.20
CA GLN A 69 8.39 44.90 9.19
C GLN A 69 9.30 45.64 10.20
N SER A 70 10.44 45.03 10.54
CA SER A 70 11.44 45.64 11.42
C SER A 70 12.34 46.66 10.70
N ASN A 71 12.10 46.98 9.43
CA ASN A 71 12.98 47.82 8.59
C ASN A 71 14.45 47.38 8.65
N ALA A 72 14.70 46.07 8.68
CA ALA A 72 16.05 45.52 8.71
C ALA A 72 16.85 45.91 7.47
N PRO A 73 18.19 46.06 7.58
CA PRO A 73 19.03 46.32 6.43
C PRO A 73 18.84 45.31 5.31
N ILE A 74 18.85 45.76 4.05
CA ILE A 74 18.71 44.86 2.85
C ILE A 74 19.70 43.70 2.91
N LYS A 75 20.91 43.92 3.43
CA LYS A 75 21.91 42.87 3.61
C LYS A 75 21.38 41.68 4.44
N ASN A 76 20.69 41.96 5.56
CA ASN A 76 20.16 40.92 6.43
C ASN A 76 19.03 40.13 5.74
N LEU A 77 18.18 40.82 4.99
CA LEU A 77 17.12 40.19 4.17
C LEU A 77 17.70 39.27 3.11
N LEU A 78 18.72 39.71 2.36
CA LEU A 78 19.38 38.89 1.35
C LEU A 78 20.07 37.66 1.98
N ILE A 79 20.78 37.84 3.12
CA ILE A 79 21.41 36.72 3.83
C ILE A 79 20.38 35.70 4.26
N THR A 80 19.23 36.15 4.80
CA THR A 80 18.17 35.25 5.25
C THR A 80 17.56 34.46 4.09
N ILE A 81 17.23 35.12 2.97
CA ILE A 81 16.72 34.46 1.77
C ILE A 81 17.73 33.41 1.25
N PHE A 82 19.02 33.80 1.17
CA PHE A 82 20.09 32.90 0.73
C PHE A 82 20.24 31.69 1.66
N ALA A 83 20.20 31.91 2.97
CA ALA A 83 20.31 30.84 3.96
C ALA A 83 19.16 29.83 3.87
N PHE A 84 17.92 30.30 3.74
CA PHE A 84 16.76 29.44 3.53
C PHE A 84 16.84 28.68 2.20
N ALA A 85 17.15 29.38 1.09
CA ALA A 85 17.27 28.76 -0.23
C ALA A 85 18.36 27.67 -0.26
N PHE A 86 19.52 27.96 0.32
CA PHE A 86 20.63 27.02 0.42
C PHE A 86 20.28 25.82 1.30
N SER A 87 19.64 26.02 2.45
CA SER A 87 19.20 24.95 3.33
C SER A 87 18.19 24.02 2.67
N LEU A 88 17.20 24.58 1.96
CA LEU A 88 16.21 23.80 1.20
C LEU A 88 16.86 23.05 0.04
N MET A 89 17.81 23.66 -0.67
CA MET A 89 18.56 23.00 -1.75
C MET A 89 19.34 21.80 -1.22
N LEU A 90 20.04 21.93 -0.10
CA LEU A 90 20.79 20.85 0.53
C LEU A 90 19.86 19.71 0.98
N LEU A 91 18.77 20.03 1.70
CA LEU A 91 17.81 19.03 2.16
C LEU A 91 17.19 18.27 1.01
N ARG A 92 16.75 18.95 -0.04
CA ARG A 92 16.14 18.32 -1.22
C ARG A 92 17.14 17.49 -2.02
N GLY A 93 18.39 17.93 -2.09
CA GLY A 93 19.49 17.15 -2.67
C GLY A 93 19.73 15.85 -1.89
N LEU A 94 19.80 15.92 -0.55
CA LEU A 94 19.94 14.75 0.30
C LEU A 94 18.72 13.82 0.21
N LEU A 95 17.51 14.36 0.22
CA LEU A 95 16.27 13.59 0.03
C LEU A 95 16.28 12.84 -1.31
N SER A 96 16.66 13.51 -2.40
CA SER A 96 16.74 12.87 -3.72
C SER A 96 17.76 11.74 -3.74
N TYR A 97 18.93 11.94 -3.13
CA TYR A 97 19.95 10.92 -2.99
C TYR A 97 19.45 9.70 -2.20
N LEU A 98 18.80 9.92 -1.05
CA LEU A 98 18.28 8.83 -0.22
C LEU A 98 17.18 8.03 -0.94
N ARG A 99 16.26 8.71 -1.63
CA ARG A 99 15.17 8.07 -2.41
C ARG A 99 15.70 7.13 -3.47
N THR A 100 16.77 7.52 -4.16
CA THR A 100 17.38 6.68 -5.19
C THR A 100 18.03 5.44 -4.58
N ASN A 101 18.77 5.59 -3.47
CA ASN A 101 19.51 4.49 -2.85
C ASN A 101 18.60 3.52 -2.08
N HIS A 102 17.52 3.98 -1.52
CA HIS A 102 16.60 3.17 -0.75
C HIS A 102 15.79 2.18 -1.64
N LEU A 103 15.57 2.49 -2.92
CA LEU A 103 14.86 1.62 -3.86
C LEU A 103 15.51 0.24 -4.01
N PHE A 104 16.85 0.20 -4.14
CA PHE A 104 17.56 -1.06 -4.32
C PHE A 104 17.42 -2.00 -3.11
N GLY A 105 17.48 -1.45 -1.90
CA GLY A 105 17.27 -2.23 -0.68
C GLY A 105 15.86 -2.83 -0.60
N ARG A 106 14.84 -2.09 -0.99
CA ARG A 106 13.43 -2.54 -1.01
C ARG A 106 13.24 -3.71 -1.98
N ILE A 107 13.78 -3.58 -3.21
CA ILE A 107 13.78 -4.66 -4.20
C ILE A 107 14.51 -5.88 -3.65
N GLY A 108 15.63 -5.69 -2.94
CA GLY A 108 16.37 -6.78 -2.30
C GLY A 108 15.55 -7.53 -1.25
N VAL A 109 14.81 -6.83 -0.38
CA VAL A 109 13.89 -7.48 0.58
C VAL A 109 12.80 -8.27 -0.14
N ARG A 110 12.21 -7.72 -1.20
CA ARG A 110 11.22 -8.44 -2.01
C ARG A 110 11.83 -9.69 -2.66
N SER A 111 13.05 -9.60 -3.21
CA SER A 111 13.75 -10.74 -3.82
C SER A 111 14.00 -11.86 -2.81
N GLU A 112 14.31 -11.51 -1.56
CA GLU A 112 14.43 -12.49 -0.47
C GLU A 112 13.11 -13.19 -0.19
N LEU A 113 11.99 -12.45 -0.15
CA LEU A 113 10.67 -13.07 0.01
C LEU A 113 10.33 -14.01 -1.14
N ILE A 114 10.67 -13.65 -2.39
CA ILE A 114 10.51 -14.54 -3.57
C ILE A 114 11.35 -15.80 -3.39
N PHE A 115 12.61 -15.66 -2.94
CA PHE A 115 13.47 -16.81 -2.66
C PHE A 115 12.91 -17.70 -1.56
N MET A 116 12.36 -17.12 -0.49
CA MET A 116 11.69 -17.88 0.58
C MET A 116 10.46 -18.65 0.06
N ILE A 117 9.65 -18.06 -0.84
CA ILE A 117 8.52 -18.73 -1.48
C ILE A 117 9.02 -19.92 -2.31
N GLY A 118 10.03 -19.70 -3.14
CA GLY A 118 10.64 -20.75 -3.96
C GLY A 118 11.23 -21.88 -3.12
N SER A 119 11.98 -21.53 -2.06
CA SER A 119 12.56 -22.51 -1.13
C SER A 119 11.49 -23.35 -0.43
N LYS A 120 10.41 -22.71 0.05
CA LYS A 120 9.26 -23.43 0.65
C LYS A 120 8.62 -24.40 -0.37
N ALA A 121 8.42 -23.95 -1.61
CA ALA A 121 7.84 -24.78 -2.66
C ALA A 121 8.75 -25.95 -3.07
N MET A 122 10.07 -25.79 -3.06
CA MET A 122 11.03 -26.85 -3.37
C MET A 122 11.20 -27.87 -2.24
N ASN A 123 11.07 -27.43 -0.97
CA ASN A 123 11.31 -28.27 0.19
C ASN A 123 10.02 -28.76 0.86
N THR A 124 8.86 -28.57 0.23
CA THR A 124 7.57 -29.02 0.77
C THR A 124 7.41 -30.54 0.67
N SER A 125 6.59 -31.12 1.51
CA SER A 125 6.20 -32.53 1.44
C SER A 125 5.59 -32.86 0.08
N TYR A 126 5.91 -34.05 -0.46
CA TYR A 126 5.45 -34.45 -1.80
C TYR A 126 3.91 -34.33 -1.96
N ASN A 127 3.15 -34.74 -0.94
CA ASN A 127 1.69 -34.64 -0.94
C ASN A 127 1.17 -33.21 -1.16
N ASN A 128 1.94 -32.20 -0.76
CA ASN A 128 1.56 -30.79 -0.93
C ASN A 128 1.66 -30.34 -2.40
N LEU A 129 2.51 -30.99 -3.22
CA LEU A 129 2.67 -30.63 -4.64
C LEU A 129 1.38 -30.87 -5.45
N ASP A 130 0.60 -31.89 -5.09
CA ASP A 130 -0.68 -32.19 -5.71
C ASP A 130 -1.87 -31.55 -4.99
N ASN A 131 -1.61 -30.82 -3.89
CA ASN A 131 -2.64 -30.18 -3.09
C ASN A 131 -3.06 -28.82 -3.72
N LYS A 132 -4.31 -28.72 -4.15
CA LYS A 132 -4.88 -27.50 -4.76
C LYS A 132 -4.86 -26.30 -3.83
N ASP A 133 -4.98 -26.52 -2.50
CA ASP A 133 -4.93 -25.42 -1.52
C ASP A 133 -3.51 -24.88 -1.37
N PHE A 134 -2.51 -25.76 -1.35
CA PHE A 134 -1.10 -25.35 -1.37
C PHE A 134 -0.78 -24.52 -2.61
N GLU A 135 -1.19 -24.99 -3.79
CA GLU A 135 -0.97 -24.26 -5.04
C GLU A 135 -1.69 -22.89 -5.04
N ALA A 136 -2.92 -22.85 -4.57
CA ALA A 136 -3.67 -21.59 -4.47
C ALA A 136 -3.01 -20.59 -3.50
N LYS A 137 -2.51 -21.06 -2.34
CA LYS A 137 -1.79 -20.21 -1.37
C LYS A 137 -0.43 -19.76 -1.91
N LYS A 138 0.31 -20.65 -2.61
CA LYS A 138 1.55 -20.31 -3.31
C LYS A 138 1.33 -19.18 -4.33
N ASN A 139 0.32 -19.32 -5.18
CA ASN A 139 0.02 -18.31 -6.20
C ASN A 139 -0.35 -16.95 -5.56
N LYS A 140 -1.16 -16.94 -4.51
CA LYS A 140 -1.46 -15.72 -3.75
C LYS A 140 -0.21 -15.10 -3.13
N ALA A 141 0.71 -15.91 -2.58
CA ALA A 141 1.97 -15.42 -2.04
C ALA A 141 2.88 -14.83 -3.13
N MET A 142 2.90 -15.44 -4.32
CA MET A 142 3.64 -14.90 -5.47
C MET A 142 3.03 -13.59 -5.98
N ASP A 143 1.70 -13.45 -6.01
CA ASP A 143 1.03 -12.21 -6.39
C ASP A 143 1.45 -11.05 -5.49
N VAL A 144 1.58 -11.29 -4.17
CA VAL A 144 2.03 -10.28 -3.19
C VAL A 144 3.44 -9.76 -3.48
N THR A 145 4.29 -10.57 -4.13
CA THR A 145 5.69 -10.24 -4.46
C THR A 145 5.90 -9.92 -5.93
N GLY A 146 4.85 -9.92 -6.76
CA GLY A 146 4.90 -9.92 -8.23
C GLY A 146 5.43 -8.63 -8.88
N GLY A 147 5.50 -7.51 -8.16
CA GLY A 147 5.94 -6.23 -8.73
C GLY A 147 6.22 -5.16 -7.69
N ASN A 148 6.68 -3.98 -8.16
CA ASN A 148 7.02 -2.85 -7.28
C ASN A 148 5.78 -2.17 -6.68
N SER A 149 4.60 -2.35 -7.27
CA SER A 149 3.32 -1.86 -6.77
C SER A 149 2.63 -2.84 -5.81
N GLU A 150 3.14 -4.08 -5.73
CA GLU A 150 2.55 -5.10 -4.89
C GLU A 150 2.96 -4.94 -3.42
N SER A 151 2.15 -5.53 -2.53
CA SER A 151 2.21 -5.26 -1.09
C SER A 151 3.57 -5.52 -0.44
N ALA A 152 4.36 -6.49 -0.93
CA ALA A 152 5.68 -6.80 -0.39
C ALA A 152 6.70 -5.66 -0.55
N GLU A 153 6.54 -4.81 -1.57
CA GLU A 153 7.39 -3.65 -1.76
C GLU A 153 6.68 -2.34 -1.42
N ALA A 154 5.42 -2.19 -1.83
CA ALA A 154 4.64 -0.97 -1.60
C ALA A 154 4.49 -0.64 -0.11
N ILE A 155 4.52 -1.64 0.79
CA ILE A 155 4.45 -1.43 2.25
C ILE A 155 5.54 -0.49 2.76
N TRP A 156 6.73 -0.49 2.16
CA TRP A 156 7.83 0.38 2.57
C TRP A 156 7.53 1.85 2.29
N THR A 157 6.92 2.16 1.12
CA THR A 157 6.45 3.51 0.81
C THR A 157 5.36 3.94 1.79
N THR A 158 4.40 3.06 2.07
CA THR A 158 3.30 3.33 3.00
C THR A 158 3.83 3.60 4.42
N LEU A 159 4.77 2.82 4.91
CA LEU A 159 5.39 3.03 6.23
C LEU A 159 6.18 4.34 6.28
N GLN A 160 6.92 4.65 5.22
CA GLN A 160 7.66 5.90 5.10
C GLN A 160 6.74 7.11 5.12
N GLU A 161 5.70 7.12 4.28
CA GLU A 161 4.74 8.22 4.21
C GLU A 161 3.94 8.37 5.51
N LEU A 162 3.54 7.24 6.13
CA LEU A 162 2.89 7.26 7.43
C LEU A 162 3.78 7.91 8.50
N LEU A 163 5.06 7.57 8.53
CA LEU A 163 6.02 8.15 9.47
C LEU A 163 6.22 9.65 9.20
N GLN A 164 6.35 10.07 7.94
CA GLN A 164 6.45 11.46 7.54
C GLN A 164 5.22 12.28 7.98
N TYR A 165 4.02 11.76 7.72
CA TYR A 165 2.77 12.42 8.11
C TYR A 165 2.61 12.51 9.63
N LEU A 166 2.99 11.46 10.37
CA LEU A 166 2.97 11.49 11.83
C LEU A 166 3.94 12.53 12.42
N LEU A 167 5.17 12.59 11.90
CA LEU A 167 6.16 13.58 12.37
C LEU A 167 5.70 15.01 12.05
N CYS A 168 5.24 15.26 10.82
CA CYS A 168 4.70 16.56 10.44
C CYS A 168 3.45 16.90 11.25
N PHE A 169 2.53 15.96 11.47
CA PHE A 169 1.35 16.15 12.30
C PHE A 169 1.70 16.64 13.70
N ILE A 170 2.67 15.99 14.37
CA ILE A 170 3.11 16.37 15.73
C ILE A 170 3.65 17.81 15.73
N ILE A 171 4.50 18.17 14.77
CA ILE A 171 5.11 19.52 14.70
C ILE A 171 4.04 20.57 14.44
N TYR A 172 3.17 20.35 13.46
CA TYR A 172 2.12 21.31 13.12
C TYR A 172 1.05 21.41 14.21
N LEU A 173 0.80 20.30 14.93
CA LEU A 173 -0.05 20.32 16.12
C LEU A 173 0.51 21.24 17.20
N VAL A 174 1.82 21.18 17.48
CA VAL A 174 2.48 22.08 18.43
C VAL A 174 2.39 23.53 17.97
N ILE A 175 2.62 23.83 16.69
CA ILE A 175 2.51 25.18 16.13
C ILE A 175 1.07 25.71 16.30
N LEU A 176 0.05 24.93 15.96
CA LEU A 176 -1.35 25.35 16.04
C LEU A 176 -1.87 25.40 17.49
N ALA A 177 -1.39 24.53 18.38
CA ALA A 177 -1.78 24.49 19.78
C ALA A 177 -1.36 25.77 20.53
N SER A 178 -0.27 26.41 20.09
CA SER A 178 0.16 27.71 20.65
C SER A 178 -0.84 28.85 20.38
N LEU A 179 -1.74 28.65 19.40
CA LEU A 179 -2.75 29.65 19.04
C LEU A 179 -4.11 29.38 19.70
N ASN A 180 -4.73 28.26 19.35
CA ASN A 180 -6.02 27.85 19.95
C ASN A 180 -6.34 26.38 19.63
N LEU A 181 -6.74 25.64 20.66
CA LEU A 181 -7.10 24.24 20.55
C LEU A 181 -8.34 23.99 19.67
N ASN A 182 -9.27 24.95 19.61
CA ASN A 182 -10.50 24.84 18.83
C ASN A 182 -10.24 24.67 17.32
N ILE A 183 -9.19 25.32 16.78
CA ILE A 183 -8.80 25.18 15.36
C ILE A 183 -8.42 23.73 15.07
N ILE A 184 -7.63 23.13 15.94
CA ILE A 184 -7.19 21.74 15.81
C ILE A 184 -8.39 20.82 15.81
N LEU A 185 -9.31 20.99 16.77
CA LEU A 185 -10.52 20.17 16.87
C LEU A 185 -11.41 20.28 15.64
N ILE A 186 -11.67 21.49 15.14
CA ILE A 186 -12.45 21.71 13.92
C ILE A 186 -11.76 21.03 12.71
N THR A 187 -10.44 21.18 12.58
CA THR A 187 -9.70 20.60 11.49
C THR A 187 -9.72 19.08 11.52
N ILE A 188 -9.47 18.47 12.68
CA ILE A 188 -9.52 17.01 12.83
C ILE A 188 -10.93 16.50 12.54
N LEU A 189 -11.96 17.11 13.13
CA LEU A 189 -13.35 16.67 12.96
C LEU A 189 -13.79 16.72 11.50
N THR A 190 -13.57 17.85 10.81
CA THR A 190 -13.93 18.00 9.39
C THR A 190 -13.16 17.01 8.50
N THR A 191 -11.87 16.80 8.79
CA THR A 191 -11.05 15.84 8.03
C THR A 191 -11.50 14.40 8.26
N CYS A 192 -11.86 14.02 9.49
CA CYS A 192 -12.43 12.71 9.77
C CYS A 192 -13.75 12.50 9.02
N VAL A 193 -14.65 13.49 9.02
CA VAL A 193 -15.91 13.39 8.27
C VAL A 193 -15.64 13.17 6.77
N SER A 194 -14.76 13.96 6.17
CA SER A 194 -14.36 13.80 4.78
C SER A 194 -13.78 12.40 4.50
N PHE A 195 -12.88 11.93 5.36
CA PHE A 195 -12.32 10.58 5.25
C PHE A 195 -13.40 9.49 5.27
N PHE A 196 -14.36 9.56 6.20
CA PHE A 196 -15.45 8.58 6.26
C PHE A 196 -16.33 8.59 5.02
N ILE A 197 -16.59 9.76 4.43
CA ILE A 197 -17.35 9.87 3.17
C ILE A 197 -16.58 9.14 2.05
N THR A 198 -15.30 9.46 1.84
CA THR A 198 -14.47 8.86 0.80
C THR A 198 -14.27 7.35 1.03
N ASN A 199 -14.03 6.94 2.28
CA ASN A 199 -13.87 5.53 2.62
C ASN A 199 -15.16 4.72 2.42
N SER A 200 -16.32 5.34 2.57
CA SER A 200 -17.63 4.70 2.24
C SER A 200 -17.74 4.36 0.76
N VAL A 201 -17.25 5.24 -0.13
CA VAL A 201 -17.20 4.98 -1.58
C VAL A 201 -16.22 3.85 -1.90
N SER A 202 -15.01 3.89 -1.31
CA SER A 202 -14.02 2.83 -1.46
C SER A 202 -14.54 1.47 -1.00
N SER A 203 -15.24 1.43 0.14
CA SER A 203 -15.86 0.22 0.66
C SER A 203 -16.99 -0.30 -0.25
N TRP A 204 -17.75 0.60 -0.87
CA TRP A 204 -18.78 0.23 -1.84
C TRP A 204 -18.18 -0.41 -3.09
N MET A 205 -17.09 0.13 -3.63
CA MET A 205 -16.34 -0.44 -4.75
C MET A 205 -15.78 -1.83 -4.38
N TYR A 206 -15.16 -1.93 -3.20
CA TYR A 206 -14.57 -3.19 -2.73
C TYR A 206 -15.61 -4.31 -2.60
N LYS A 207 -16.78 -4.03 -2.00
CA LYS A 207 -17.86 -5.02 -1.85
C LYS A 207 -18.42 -5.53 -3.18
N ARG A 208 -18.21 -4.80 -4.29
CA ARG A 208 -18.66 -5.17 -5.64
C ARG A 208 -17.53 -5.59 -6.57
N ARG A 209 -16.35 -5.81 -6.03
CA ARG A 209 -15.18 -6.24 -6.82
C ARG A 209 -15.41 -7.54 -7.58
N ASP A 210 -16.31 -8.39 -7.13
CA ASP A 210 -16.64 -9.62 -7.84
C ASP A 210 -17.41 -9.36 -9.14
N GLU A 211 -18.25 -8.31 -9.20
CA GLU A 211 -18.89 -7.86 -10.46
C GLU A 211 -17.82 -7.39 -11.45
N GLU A 212 -16.88 -6.59 -10.99
CA GLU A 212 -15.73 -6.13 -11.78
C GLU A 212 -14.89 -7.29 -12.29
N ASN A 213 -14.45 -8.17 -11.38
CA ASN A 213 -13.59 -9.33 -11.69
C ASN A 213 -14.23 -10.26 -12.71
N LYS A 214 -15.56 -10.43 -12.67
CA LYS A 214 -16.28 -11.22 -13.66
C LYS A 214 -16.07 -10.68 -15.08
N HIS A 215 -16.18 -9.37 -15.28
CA HIS A 215 -15.98 -8.76 -16.59
C HIS A 215 -14.50 -8.76 -17.00
N VAL A 216 -13.58 -8.48 -16.08
CA VAL A 216 -12.12 -8.57 -16.31
C VAL A 216 -11.72 -9.98 -16.74
N ASN A 217 -12.24 -11.02 -16.07
CA ASN A 217 -11.93 -12.41 -16.42
C ASN A 217 -12.44 -12.78 -17.82
N HIS A 218 -13.63 -12.32 -18.21
CA HIS A 218 -14.13 -12.52 -19.58
C HIS A 218 -13.26 -11.80 -20.62
N LEU A 219 -12.89 -10.53 -20.37
CA LEU A 219 -11.99 -9.78 -21.25
C LEU A 219 -10.63 -10.48 -21.39
N ARG A 220 -10.08 -10.98 -20.27
CA ARG A 220 -8.81 -11.74 -20.26
C ARG A 220 -8.93 -13.03 -21.05
N TYR A 221 -10.00 -13.80 -20.86
CA TYR A 221 -10.24 -15.04 -21.59
C TYR A 221 -10.34 -14.79 -23.11
N ILE A 222 -11.13 -13.80 -23.54
CA ILE A 222 -11.27 -13.45 -24.97
C ILE A 222 -9.91 -13.04 -25.55
N THR A 223 -9.15 -12.22 -24.83
CA THR A 223 -7.83 -11.76 -25.27
C THR A 223 -6.83 -12.92 -25.35
N GLN A 224 -6.85 -13.85 -24.38
CA GLN A 224 -5.99 -15.04 -24.41
C GLN A 224 -6.37 -15.98 -25.55
N THR A 225 -7.67 -16.18 -25.79
CA THR A 225 -8.19 -16.97 -26.92
C THR A 225 -7.71 -16.40 -28.25
N GLY A 226 -7.82 -15.07 -28.45
CA GLY A 226 -7.35 -14.41 -29.66
C GLY A 226 -5.83 -14.45 -29.86
N LYS A 227 -5.05 -14.54 -28.78
CA LYS A 227 -3.58 -14.67 -28.80
C LYS A 227 -3.10 -16.11 -28.92
N ASN A 228 -3.98 -17.10 -28.73
CA ASN A 228 -3.59 -18.50 -28.73
C ASN A 228 -3.31 -18.97 -30.15
N LYS A 229 -2.04 -19.31 -30.41
CA LYS A 229 -1.56 -19.80 -31.73
C LYS A 229 -2.27 -21.09 -32.19
N GLN A 230 -2.65 -21.95 -31.24
CA GLN A 230 -3.33 -23.23 -31.56
C GLN A 230 -4.76 -22.97 -32.06
N LEU A 231 -5.45 -21.94 -31.55
CA LEU A 231 -6.81 -21.61 -31.95
C LEU A 231 -6.88 -20.71 -33.19
N ALA A 232 -5.75 -20.17 -33.66
CA ALA A 232 -5.71 -19.19 -34.75
C ALA A 232 -6.30 -19.75 -36.06
N LYS A 233 -6.12 -21.08 -36.33
CA LYS A 233 -6.69 -21.76 -37.51
C LYS A 233 -8.21 -21.82 -37.40
N ASP A 234 -8.74 -22.20 -36.24
CA ASP A 234 -10.17 -22.39 -36.04
C ASP A 234 -10.90 -21.04 -36.06
N ILE A 235 -10.33 -20.01 -35.44
CA ILE A 235 -10.87 -18.65 -35.47
C ILE A 235 -11.03 -18.14 -36.89
N ARG A 236 -10.03 -18.38 -37.76
CA ARG A 236 -10.10 -17.98 -39.16
C ARG A 236 -11.05 -18.84 -39.99
N LEU A 237 -11.00 -20.17 -39.80
CA LEU A 237 -11.84 -21.10 -40.54
C LEU A 237 -13.32 -20.91 -40.29
N PHE A 238 -13.70 -20.64 -39.05
CA PHE A 238 -15.08 -20.40 -38.60
C PHE A 238 -15.51 -18.94 -38.60
N GLY A 239 -14.64 -18.02 -39.03
CA GLY A 239 -14.96 -16.56 -39.04
C GLY A 239 -15.31 -15.97 -37.69
N MET A 240 -14.71 -16.48 -36.61
CA MET A 240 -15.08 -16.12 -35.23
C MET A 240 -14.60 -14.74 -34.80
N GLU A 241 -13.84 -14.01 -35.62
CA GLU A 241 -13.25 -12.70 -35.28
C GLU A 241 -14.33 -11.67 -34.87
N ALA A 242 -15.38 -11.53 -35.72
CA ALA A 242 -16.46 -10.57 -35.47
C ALA A 242 -17.20 -10.88 -34.16
N TRP A 243 -17.48 -12.15 -33.89
CA TRP A 243 -18.12 -12.60 -32.67
C TRP A 243 -17.26 -12.37 -31.42
N LEU A 244 -15.95 -12.68 -31.47
CA LEU A 244 -15.03 -12.41 -30.36
C LEU A 244 -14.93 -10.92 -30.08
N LYS A 245 -14.92 -10.06 -31.13
CA LYS A 245 -14.89 -8.62 -31.00
C LYS A 245 -16.18 -8.09 -30.34
N GLU A 246 -17.35 -8.55 -30.79
CA GLU A 246 -18.63 -8.17 -30.19
C GLU A 246 -18.71 -8.56 -28.72
N LEU A 247 -18.25 -9.77 -28.37
CA LEU A 247 -18.19 -10.24 -26.99
C LEU A 247 -17.24 -9.40 -26.14
N TYR A 248 -16.08 -9.06 -26.68
CA TYR A 248 -15.10 -8.17 -26.03
C TYR A 248 -15.70 -6.78 -25.75
N GLU A 249 -16.32 -6.14 -26.77
CA GLU A 249 -16.93 -4.83 -26.64
C GLU A 249 -18.10 -4.81 -25.65
N LYS A 250 -18.88 -5.89 -25.59
CA LYS A 250 -19.94 -6.07 -24.61
C LYS A 250 -19.39 -6.05 -23.19
N HIS A 251 -18.39 -6.87 -22.89
CA HIS A 251 -17.79 -6.94 -21.55
C HIS A 251 -17.01 -5.67 -21.20
N LEU A 252 -16.36 -5.04 -22.16
CA LEU A 252 -15.69 -3.75 -21.99
C LEU A 252 -16.68 -2.65 -21.60
N ARG A 253 -17.84 -2.58 -22.25
CA ARG A 253 -18.90 -1.61 -21.88
C ARG A 253 -19.43 -1.86 -20.48
N LEU A 254 -19.64 -3.11 -20.07
CA LEU A 254 -20.10 -3.45 -18.73
C LEU A 254 -19.05 -3.07 -17.66
N TYR A 255 -17.80 -3.37 -17.92
CA TYR A 255 -16.66 -2.96 -17.08
C TYR A 255 -16.56 -1.44 -16.95
N SER A 256 -16.61 -0.71 -18.10
CA SER A 256 -16.58 0.74 -18.13
C SER A 256 -17.76 1.37 -17.36
N ASN A 257 -18.98 0.83 -17.52
CA ASN A 257 -20.15 1.30 -16.79
C ASN A 257 -20.05 1.09 -15.28
N PHE A 258 -19.40 0.01 -14.84
CA PHE A 258 -19.12 -0.22 -13.42
C PHE A 258 -18.20 0.86 -12.87
N HIS A 259 -17.08 1.16 -13.57
CA HIS A 259 -16.15 2.22 -13.19
C HIS A 259 -16.80 3.60 -13.21
N LEU A 260 -17.59 3.92 -14.24
CA LEU A 260 -18.32 5.20 -14.28
C LEU A 260 -19.26 5.40 -13.08
N LYS A 261 -19.89 4.33 -12.58
CA LYS A 261 -20.71 4.41 -11.36
C LYS A 261 -19.85 4.69 -10.11
N GLY A 262 -18.66 4.11 -10.04
CA GLY A 262 -17.70 4.38 -8.99
C GLY A 262 -17.19 5.81 -9.02
N GLU A 263 -16.72 6.25 -10.19
CA GLU A 263 -16.19 7.61 -10.40
C GLU A 263 -17.23 8.71 -10.10
N LYS A 264 -18.49 8.51 -10.47
CA LYS A 264 -19.56 9.43 -10.09
C LYS A 264 -19.71 9.56 -8.58
N ARG A 265 -19.54 8.46 -7.82
CA ARG A 265 -19.61 8.50 -6.35
C ARG A 265 -18.41 9.20 -5.75
N TYR A 266 -17.21 8.94 -6.30
CA TYR A 266 -16.00 9.68 -5.90
C TYR A 266 -16.14 11.17 -6.17
N PHE A 267 -16.67 11.56 -7.34
CA PHE A 267 -16.95 12.97 -7.65
C PHE A 267 -17.82 13.66 -6.58
N PHE A 268 -18.90 13.00 -6.13
CA PHE A 268 -19.72 13.57 -5.06
C PHE A 268 -19.03 13.58 -3.70
N ALA A 269 -18.18 12.59 -3.41
CA ALA A 269 -17.36 12.59 -2.20
C ALA A 269 -16.32 13.72 -2.22
N ASP A 270 -15.67 13.96 -3.35
CA ASP A 270 -14.70 15.04 -3.54
C ASP A 270 -15.38 16.42 -3.48
N LEU A 271 -16.59 16.54 -4.02
CA LEU A 271 -17.39 17.78 -3.91
C LEU A 271 -17.75 18.07 -2.44
N ALA A 272 -18.13 17.04 -1.69
CA ALA A 272 -18.40 17.19 -0.25
C ALA A 272 -17.14 17.60 0.52
N ASP A 273 -15.97 17.00 0.22
CA ASP A 273 -14.68 17.38 0.81
C ASP A 273 -14.32 18.84 0.47
N LEU A 274 -14.53 19.26 -0.77
CA LEU A 274 -14.29 20.64 -1.20
C LEU A 274 -15.14 21.64 -0.39
N VAL A 275 -16.43 21.35 -0.20
CA VAL A 275 -17.33 22.20 0.60
C VAL A 275 -16.90 22.23 2.06
N LEU A 276 -16.59 21.07 2.66
CA LEU A 276 -16.11 20.99 4.05
C LEU A 276 -14.79 21.76 4.23
N THR A 277 -13.88 21.62 3.29
CA THR A 277 -12.57 22.33 3.27
C THR A 277 -12.77 23.83 3.14
N PHE A 278 -13.66 24.28 2.26
CA PHE A 278 -13.99 25.69 2.10
C PHE A 278 -14.58 26.29 3.39
N LEU A 279 -15.57 25.64 3.98
CA LEU A 279 -16.20 26.11 5.24
C LEU A 279 -15.18 26.17 6.38
N ARG A 280 -14.37 25.12 6.55
CA ARG A 280 -13.34 25.06 7.56
C ARG A 280 -12.31 26.21 7.39
N ASN A 281 -11.76 26.35 6.17
CA ASN A 281 -10.76 27.36 5.89
C ASN A 281 -11.34 28.78 6.08
N SER A 282 -12.58 29.01 5.67
CA SER A 282 -13.27 30.30 5.88
C SER A 282 -13.40 30.64 7.35
N LEU A 283 -13.76 29.67 8.21
CA LEU A 283 -13.84 29.87 9.65
C LEU A 283 -12.47 30.17 10.26
N ILE A 284 -11.44 29.41 9.89
CA ILE A 284 -10.08 29.60 10.39
C ILE A 284 -9.55 30.97 9.96
N TYR A 285 -9.73 31.36 8.71
CA TYR A 285 -9.24 32.64 8.19
C TYR A 285 -9.97 33.82 8.80
N TYR A 286 -11.31 33.74 8.95
CA TYR A 286 -12.07 34.75 9.66
C TYR A 286 -11.55 34.99 11.08
N TRP A 287 -11.28 33.88 11.78
CA TRP A 287 -10.76 33.97 13.15
C TRP A 287 -9.32 34.51 13.20
N LEU A 288 -8.42 34.04 12.33
CA LEU A 288 -7.05 34.56 12.23
C LEU A 288 -7.01 36.07 11.89
N ILE A 289 -7.84 36.51 10.96
CA ILE A 289 -7.96 37.92 10.59
C ILE A 289 -8.44 38.77 11.81
N SER A 290 -9.42 38.27 12.56
CA SER A 290 -9.91 38.96 13.76
C SER A 290 -8.82 39.11 14.81
N LEU A 291 -7.93 38.14 15.00
CA LEU A 291 -6.79 38.19 15.92
C LEU A 291 -5.74 39.23 15.47
N VAL A 292 -5.49 39.34 14.16
CA VAL A 292 -4.58 40.41 13.63
C VAL A 292 -5.16 41.79 13.86
N LEU A 293 -6.45 41.97 13.58
CA LEU A 293 -7.12 43.29 13.78
C LEU A 293 -7.16 43.70 15.26
N GLN A 294 -7.27 42.73 16.16
CA GLN A 294 -7.18 42.95 17.63
C GLN A 294 -5.73 43.13 18.11
N LYS A 295 -4.73 43.09 17.22
CA LYS A 295 -3.30 43.16 17.54
C LYS A 295 -2.78 42.07 18.48
N ASN A 296 -3.48 40.94 18.58
CA ASN A 296 -3.09 39.79 19.39
C ASN A 296 -1.98 38.97 18.72
N ILE A 297 -1.88 38.99 17.38
CA ILE A 297 -0.83 38.35 16.61
C ILE A 297 -0.26 39.32 15.56
N SER A 298 1.03 39.14 15.24
CA SER A 298 1.70 39.91 14.18
C SER A 298 1.36 39.35 12.80
N VAL A 299 1.58 40.14 11.72
CA VAL A 299 1.37 39.71 10.34
C VAL A 299 2.27 38.49 9.95
N PRO A 300 3.55 38.41 10.35
CA PRO A 300 4.34 37.22 10.17
C PRO A 300 3.74 35.97 10.82
N GLN A 301 3.24 36.12 12.06
CA GLN A 301 2.56 35.03 12.77
C GLN A 301 1.26 34.59 12.06
N PHE A 302 0.50 35.56 11.52
CA PHE A 302 -0.68 35.26 10.71
C PHE A 302 -0.32 34.35 9.51
N ILE A 303 0.73 34.69 8.76
CA ILE A 303 1.16 33.88 7.61
C ILE A 303 1.59 32.48 8.05
N LEU A 304 2.30 32.37 9.19
CA LEU A 304 2.70 31.07 9.74
C LEU A 304 1.48 30.20 10.06
N TYR A 305 0.52 30.75 10.80
CA TYR A 305 -0.66 29.98 11.20
C TYR A 305 -1.61 29.69 10.02
N PHE A 306 -1.71 30.61 9.08
CA PHE A 306 -2.47 30.43 7.83
C PHE A 306 -1.92 29.24 7.02
N ALA A 307 -0.61 29.22 6.79
CA ALA A 307 0.06 28.12 6.11
C ALA A 307 -0.02 26.82 6.91
N ALA A 308 0.17 26.88 8.22
CA ALA A 308 0.10 25.70 9.09
C ALA A 308 -1.30 25.07 9.07
N ALA A 309 -2.36 25.86 9.16
CA ALA A 309 -3.74 25.35 9.15
C ALA A 309 -4.11 24.68 7.82
N GLY A 310 -3.65 25.24 6.69
CA GLY A 310 -3.86 24.67 5.36
C GLY A 310 -3.18 23.31 5.19
N THR A 311 -1.92 23.19 5.63
CA THR A 311 -1.14 21.95 5.50
C THR A 311 -1.48 20.90 6.56
N PHE A 312 -1.91 21.30 7.75
CA PHE A 312 -2.29 20.37 8.84
C PHE A 312 -3.34 19.35 8.40
N THR A 313 -4.31 19.79 7.60
CA THR A 313 -5.32 18.90 7.01
C THR A 313 -4.71 17.78 6.17
N GLN A 314 -3.68 18.10 5.39
CA GLN A 314 -3.00 17.11 4.54
C GLN A 314 -2.32 16.03 5.38
N TRP A 315 -1.76 16.41 6.53
CA TRP A 315 -1.15 15.45 7.45
C TRP A 315 -2.19 14.51 8.07
N VAL A 316 -3.33 15.05 8.53
CA VAL A 316 -4.43 14.23 9.07
C VAL A 316 -5.01 13.29 8.01
N SER A 317 -5.36 13.81 6.83
CA SER A 317 -5.83 12.99 5.70
C SER A 317 -4.80 11.94 5.29
N GLY A 318 -3.52 12.32 5.23
CA GLY A 318 -2.43 11.44 4.87
C GLY A 318 -2.31 10.27 5.85
N ILE A 319 -2.35 10.51 7.15
CA ILE A 319 -2.32 9.46 8.19
C ILE A 319 -3.48 8.48 7.99
N LEU A 320 -4.71 8.98 7.83
CA LEU A 320 -5.90 8.15 7.68
C LEU A 320 -5.84 7.30 6.41
N ASN A 321 -5.42 7.90 5.29
CA ASN A 321 -5.29 7.21 4.02
C ASN A 321 -4.19 6.13 4.07
N GLN A 322 -3.01 6.47 4.60
CA GLN A 322 -1.91 5.49 4.68
C GLN A 322 -2.23 4.35 5.65
N PHE A 323 -2.99 4.62 6.71
CA PHE A 323 -3.47 3.56 7.60
C PHE A 323 -4.44 2.61 6.87
N SER A 324 -5.33 3.13 6.03
CA SER A 324 -6.23 2.32 5.19
C SER A 324 -5.46 1.47 4.18
N VAL A 325 -4.44 2.04 3.52
CA VAL A 325 -3.57 1.32 2.58
C VAL A 325 -2.78 0.24 3.30
N LEU A 326 -2.18 0.57 4.46
CA LEU A 326 -1.43 -0.36 5.28
C LEU A 326 -2.29 -1.55 5.74
N HIS A 327 -3.56 -1.30 6.07
CA HIS A 327 -4.50 -2.37 6.40
C HIS A 327 -4.64 -3.37 5.23
N LYS A 328 -4.86 -2.89 4.01
CA LYS A 328 -4.98 -3.74 2.81
C LYS A 328 -3.70 -4.52 2.54
N GLN A 329 -2.55 -3.84 2.59
CA GLN A 329 -1.23 -4.48 2.43
C GLN A 329 -0.97 -5.54 3.51
N SER A 330 -1.42 -5.28 4.74
CA SER A 330 -1.31 -6.24 5.84
C SER A 330 -2.10 -7.53 5.57
N LEU A 331 -3.27 -7.46 4.90
CA LEU A 331 -4.00 -8.65 4.49
C LEU A 331 -3.20 -9.50 3.50
N ASP A 332 -2.55 -8.87 2.55
CA ASP A 332 -1.72 -9.56 1.56
C ASP A 332 -0.48 -10.19 2.22
N ILE A 333 0.18 -9.47 3.13
CA ILE A 333 1.29 -10.04 3.92
C ILE A 333 0.83 -11.21 4.81
N SER A 334 -0.41 -11.17 5.33
CA SER A 334 -0.96 -12.33 6.05
C SER A 334 -1.05 -13.57 5.16
N ARG A 335 -1.52 -13.42 3.91
CA ARG A 335 -1.59 -14.51 2.92
C ARG A 335 -0.21 -15.09 2.61
N LEU A 336 0.80 -14.21 2.48
CA LEU A 336 2.20 -14.61 2.31
C LEU A 336 2.70 -15.45 3.50
N ARG A 337 2.42 -15.02 4.72
CA ARG A 337 2.83 -15.73 5.95
C ARG A 337 2.10 -17.05 6.13
N GLU A 338 0.81 -17.11 5.80
CA GLU A 338 0.02 -18.34 5.81
C GLU A 338 0.59 -19.39 4.86
N PHE A 339 1.13 -18.97 3.70
CA PHE A 339 1.84 -19.88 2.81
C PHE A 339 3.13 -20.41 3.46
N PHE A 340 3.92 -19.57 4.12
CA PHE A 340 5.13 -20.03 4.81
C PHE A 340 4.85 -21.01 5.95
N GLU A 341 3.69 -20.90 6.59
CA GLU A 341 3.24 -21.77 7.67
C GLU A 341 2.39 -22.95 7.18
N PHE A 342 2.32 -23.16 5.86
CA PHE A 342 1.59 -24.32 5.35
C PHE A 342 2.19 -25.61 5.92
N LYS A 343 1.30 -26.48 6.44
CA LYS A 343 1.68 -27.69 7.17
C LYS A 343 2.48 -28.65 6.28
N GLU A 344 3.58 -29.13 6.81
CA GLU A 344 4.36 -30.22 6.23
C GLU A 344 3.99 -31.55 6.89
N ASP A 345 3.82 -32.58 6.07
CA ASP A 345 3.54 -33.92 6.59
C ASP A 345 4.81 -34.56 7.14
N TYR A 346 5.97 -34.20 6.59
CA TYR A 346 7.28 -34.66 7.04
C TYR A 346 8.35 -33.56 6.86
N LEU A 347 9.35 -33.57 7.71
CA LEU A 347 10.47 -32.62 7.65
C LEU A 347 11.73 -33.39 7.19
N PHE A 348 12.30 -32.98 6.05
CA PHE A 348 13.54 -33.54 5.52
C PHE A 348 14.78 -33.23 6.36
N GLU A 349 14.71 -32.29 7.29
CA GLU A 349 15.87 -31.76 8.04
C GLU A 349 16.28 -32.55 9.28
N LYS A 350 15.51 -33.58 9.69
CA LYS A 350 15.74 -34.36 10.91
C LYS A 350 15.76 -35.86 10.61
N GLY A 351 16.72 -36.29 9.85
CA GLY A 351 17.04 -37.71 9.72
C GLY A 351 18.15 -38.10 10.69
N GLU A 352 18.11 -39.32 11.19
CA GLU A 352 19.27 -39.92 11.86
C GLU A 352 20.37 -40.19 10.84
N LYS A 353 21.63 -39.97 11.23
CA LYS A 353 22.75 -40.30 10.36
C LYS A 353 22.79 -41.81 10.15
N ILE A 354 22.69 -42.24 8.91
CA ILE A 354 22.83 -43.64 8.54
C ILE A 354 24.25 -44.05 8.93
N PRO A 355 24.44 -45.08 9.79
CA PRO A 355 25.77 -45.56 10.14
C PRO A 355 26.45 -46.11 8.88
N LEU A 356 27.70 -45.70 8.63
CA LEU A 356 28.51 -46.19 7.53
C LEU A 356 28.83 -47.69 7.77
N GLN A 357 28.02 -48.56 7.15
CA GLN A 357 28.26 -50.01 7.10
C GLN A 357 28.75 -50.38 5.69
N LYS A 358 29.50 -51.50 5.61
CA LYS A 358 30.00 -52.01 4.31
C LYS A 358 28.92 -52.38 3.31
N GLU A 359 27.73 -52.76 3.78
CA GLU A 359 26.56 -53.08 2.99
C GLU A 359 25.34 -52.44 3.70
N ASN A 360 24.58 -51.62 3.01
CA ASN A 360 23.33 -51.04 3.50
C ASN A 360 22.16 -51.80 2.88
N LEU A 361 21.37 -52.52 3.69
CA LEU A 361 20.14 -53.16 3.30
C LEU A 361 18.95 -52.27 3.64
N ILE A 362 18.13 -51.98 2.64
CA ILE A 362 16.83 -51.31 2.85
C ILE A 362 15.75 -52.41 2.78
N GLU A 363 15.10 -52.67 3.93
CA GLU A 363 14.03 -53.65 4.04
C GLU A 363 12.70 -52.96 4.37
N LEU A 364 11.69 -53.22 3.58
CA LEU A 364 10.32 -52.73 3.79
C LEU A 364 9.46 -53.92 4.19
N LYS A 365 8.96 -53.90 5.43
CA LYS A 365 8.07 -54.94 5.98
C LYS A 365 6.72 -54.33 6.30
N ASP A 366 5.65 -54.92 5.77
CA ASP A 366 4.26 -54.54 6.05
C ASP A 366 3.99 -53.04 5.89
N VAL A 367 4.58 -52.39 4.87
CA VAL A 367 4.39 -50.97 4.58
C VAL A 367 3.16 -50.78 3.70
N SER A 368 2.24 -49.93 4.15
CA SER A 368 1.09 -49.48 3.33
C SER A 368 1.17 -47.99 3.11
N LEU A 369 0.90 -47.54 1.88
CA LEU A 369 0.87 -46.12 1.50
C LEU A 369 -0.53 -45.72 1.07
N LEU A 370 -1.05 -44.67 1.70
CA LEU A 370 -2.32 -44.02 1.37
C LEU A 370 -2.02 -42.58 0.86
N TYR A 371 -2.47 -42.23 -0.34
CA TYR A 371 -2.33 -40.86 -0.86
C TYR A 371 -3.37 -39.87 -0.30
N SER A 372 -4.46 -40.37 0.30
CA SER A 372 -5.49 -39.53 0.94
C SER A 372 -6.13 -40.29 2.11
N GLU A 373 -6.55 -39.55 3.14
CA GLU A 373 -7.33 -40.10 4.24
C GLU A 373 -8.63 -40.73 3.69
N GLY A 374 -8.80 -42.05 3.85
CA GLY A 374 -9.97 -42.81 3.35
C GLY A 374 -9.81 -43.40 1.93
N GLY A 375 -8.65 -43.23 1.28
CA GLY A 375 -8.34 -43.89 0.02
C GLY A 375 -8.03 -45.40 0.19
N THR A 376 -8.02 -46.15 -0.93
CA THR A 376 -7.50 -47.52 -0.94
C THR A 376 -5.96 -47.49 -0.88
N PRO A 377 -5.33 -48.39 -0.11
CA PRO A 377 -3.88 -48.52 -0.08
C PRO A 377 -3.35 -48.78 -1.49
N VAL A 378 -2.32 -48.03 -1.87
CA VAL A 378 -1.68 -48.17 -3.20
C VAL A 378 -0.47 -49.09 -3.11
N LEU A 379 -0.01 -49.37 -1.91
CA LEU A 379 1.07 -50.30 -1.58
C LEU A 379 0.67 -51.06 -0.32
#